data_a3dadbd8d5aca46983ae67e85d5a00c9
#
_entry.id   a3dadbd8d5aca46983ae67e85d5a00c9
#
_cell.length_a   1.000
_cell.length_b   1.000
_cell.length_c   1.000
_cell.angle_alpha   90.00
_cell.angle_beta   90.00
_cell.angle_gamma   90.00
#
_symmetry.space_group_name_H-M   'P 1'
#
loop_
_entity.id
_entity.type
_entity.pdbx_description
1 polymer ?
#
loop_
_entity_poly.entity_id
_entity_poly.type
_entity_poly.pdbx_seq_one_letter_code
_entity_poly.pdbx_strand_id
1 'polypeptide(L)' 'MADPLQGIGSEERRELGAMLQRLAGLWAELTKAAADQDQARVDAIQSEIAECRRRVDAIKRAGTAGSA' A
#
# COMPACT_ATOMS: atom_id res chain seq x y z
N MET A 1 24.26 -7.93 11.67
CA MET A 1 23.39 -8.50 10.63
C MET A 1 22.49 -7.39 10.05
N ALA A 2 22.47 -7.26 8.77
CA ALA A 2 21.73 -6.17 8.14
C ALA A 2 20.24 -6.49 8.09
N ASP A 3 19.44 -5.59 8.64
CA ASP A 3 17.99 -5.61 8.49
C ASP A 3 17.67 -5.16 7.06
N PRO A 4 16.86 -5.91 6.29
CA PRO A 4 16.50 -5.49 4.92
C PRO A 4 15.77 -4.14 4.87
N LEU A 5 15.23 -3.69 6.01
CA LEU A 5 14.56 -2.40 6.10
C LEU A 5 15.44 -1.33 6.75
N GLN A 6 16.73 -1.56 6.88
CA GLN A 6 17.63 -0.67 7.58
C GLN A 6 17.72 0.73 6.93
N GLY A 7 17.50 0.83 5.62
CA GLY A 7 17.46 2.10 4.92
C GLY A 7 16.18 2.89 5.08
N ILE A 8 15.19 2.33 5.78
CA ILE A 8 13.89 2.95 5.99
C ILE A 8 13.77 3.34 7.46
N GLY A 9 13.42 4.61 7.72
CA GLY A 9 13.21 5.11 9.07
C GLY A 9 12.04 4.43 9.77
N SER A 10 11.98 4.53 11.11
CA SER A 10 10.93 3.89 11.88
C SER A 10 9.54 4.44 11.55
N GLU A 11 9.43 5.74 11.24
CA GLU A 11 8.16 6.34 10.81
C GLU A 11 7.73 5.79 9.46
N GLU A 12 8.67 5.63 8.55
CA GLU A 12 8.41 5.07 7.23
C GLU A 12 7.97 3.62 7.32
N ARG A 13 8.57 2.85 8.23
CA ARG A 13 8.15 1.48 8.49
C ARG A 13 6.71 1.41 8.97
N ARG A 14 6.32 2.31 9.89
CA ARG A 14 4.95 2.38 10.38
C ARG A 14 4.00 2.74 9.25
N GLU A 15 4.38 3.73 8.45
CA GLU A 15 3.56 4.14 7.32
C GLU A 15 3.40 3.00 6.32
N LEU A 16 4.49 2.30 6.01
CA LEU A 16 4.45 1.16 5.11
C LEU A 16 3.54 0.07 5.64
N GLY A 17 3.66 -0.29 6.92
CA GLY A 17 2.80 -1.27 7.54
C GLY A 17 1.34 -0.88 7.51
N ALA A 18 1.04 0.39 7.80
CA ALA A 18 -0.32 0.91 7.76
C ALA A 18 -0.89 0.87 6.34
N MET A 19 -0.06 1.22 5.34
CA MET A 19 -0.49 1.16 3.94
C MET A 19 -0.77 -0.27 3.50
N LEU A 20 0.06 -1.23 3.90
CA LEU A 20 -0.15 -2.63 3.57
C LEU A 20 -1.42 -3.18 4.21
N GLN A 21 -1.70 -2.82 5.47
CA GLN A 21 -2.94 -3.20 6.12
C GLN A 21 -4.15 -2.58 5.42
N ARG A 22 -4.03 -1.32 5.03
CA ARG A 22 -5.10 -0.65 4.29
C ARG A 22 -5.35 -1.33 2.95
N LEU A 23 -4.29 -1.72 2.24
CA LEU A 23 -4.41 -2.46 0.99
C LEU A 23 -5.15 -3.78 1.18
N ALA A 24 -4.82 -4.52 2.22
CA ALA A 24 -5.51 -5.78 2.53
C ALA A 24 -7.01 -5.55 2.74
N GLY A 25 -7.36 -4.51 3.51
CA GLY A 25 -8.76 -4.13 3.72
C GLY A 25 -9.45 -3.71 2.44
N LEU A 26 -8.77 -2.93 1.60
CA LEU A 26 -9.32 -2.50 0.31
C LEU A 26 -9.57 -3.67 -0.63
N TRP A 27 -8.66 -4.64 -0.66
CA TRP A 27 -8.86 -5.84 -1.47
C TRP A 27 -10.07 -6.65 -1.01
N ALA A 28 -10.27 -6.77 0.31
CA ALA A 28 -11.44 -7.44 0.85
C ALA A 28 -12.73 -6.70 0.47
N GLU A 29 -12.73 -5.37 0.57
CA GLU A 29 -13.87 -4.54 0.17
C GLU A 29 -14.12 -4.63 -1.32
N LEU A 30 -13.06 -4.68 -2.12
CA LEU A 30 -13.19 -4.82 -3.57
C LEU A 30 -13.89 -6.13 -3.93
N THR A 31 -13.50 -7.22 -3.30
CA THR A 31 -14.13 -8.52 -3.52
C THR A 31 -15.62 -8.48 -3.19
N LYS A 32 -15.97 -7.84 -2.07
CA LYS A 32 -17.35 -7.69 -1.66
C LYS A 32 -18.14 -6.82 -2.63
N ALA A 33 -17.58 -5.68 -3.02
CA ALA A 33 -18.23 -4.78 -3.96
C ALA A 33 -18.44 -5.44 -5.32
N ALA A 34 -17.48 -6.22 -5.79
CA ALA A 34 -17.59 -6.97 -7.03
C ALA A 34 -18.70 -8.02 -6.94
N ALA A 35 -18.80 -8.73 -5.80
CA ALA A 35 -19.87 -9.70 -5.57
C ALA A 35 -21.24 -9.03 -5.55
N ASP A 36 -21.32 -7.81 -5.04
CA ASP A 36 -22.56 -7.02 -5.01
C ASP A 36 -22.86 -6.35 -6.35
N GLN A 37 -21.96 -6.44 -7.31
CA GLN A 37 -22.08 -5.80 -8.63
C GLN A 37 -22.21 -4.29 -8.54
N ASP A 38 -21.55 -3.69 -7.54
CA ASP A 38 -21.54 -2.25 -7.33
C ASP A 38 -20.34 -1.64 -8.04
N GLN A 39 -20.51 -1.32 -9.33
CA GLN A 39 -19.42 -0.84 -10.18
C GLN A 39 -18.83 0.48 -9.69
N ALA A 40 -19.68 1.40 -9.22
CA ALA A 40 -19.20 2.69 -8.71
C ALA A 40 -18.27 2.50 -7.52
N ARG A 41 -18.63 1.58 -6.62
CA ARG A 41 -17.80 1.27 -5.45
C ARG A 41 -16.52 0.55 -5.85
N VAL A 42 -16.59 -0.39 -6.79
CA VAL A 42 -15.42 -1.07 -7.34
C VAL A 42 -14.43 -0.05 -7.90
N ASP A 43 -14.89 0.89 -8.69
CA ASP A 43 -14.04 1.92 -9.29
C ASP A 43 -13.40 2.80 -8.22
N ALA A 44 -14.15 3.21 -7.21
CA ALA A 44 -13.63 4.02 -6.11
C ALA A 44 -12.55 3.27 -5.33
N ILE A 45 -12.79 1.99 -5.03
CA ILE A 45 -11.84 1.17 -4.29
C ILE A 45 -10.57 0.94 -5.13
N GLN A 46 -10.70 0.68 -6.41
CA GLN A 46 -9.55 0.53 -7.31
C GLN A 46 -8.68 1.78 -7.34
N SER A 47 -9.29 2.96 -7.34
CA SER A 47 -8.55 4.23 -7.28
C SER A 47 -7.78 4.35 -5.97
N GLU A 48 -8.38 3.98 -4.84
CA GLU A 48 -7.71 4.00 -3.55
C GLU A 48 -6.56 3.01 -3.49
N ILE A 49 -6.75 1.82 -4.05
CA ILE A 49 -5.69 0.81 -4.13
C ILE A 49 -4.51 1.35 -4.94
N ALA A 50 -4.78 1.98 -6.08
CA ALA A 50 -3.74 2.55 -6.92
C ALA A 50 -2.95 3.63 -6.19
N GLU A 51 -3.62 4.48 -5.42
CA GLU A 51 -2.95 5.51 -4.61
C GLU A 51 -2.09 4.90 -3.52
N CYS A 52 -2.60 3.89 -2.81
CA CYS A 52 -1.83 3.20 -1.78
C CYS A 52 -0.59 2.53 -2.37
N ARG A 53 -0.73 1.90 -3.52
CA ARG A 53 0.40 1.25 -4.19
C ARG A 53 1.46 2.25 -4.60
N ARG A 54 1.07 3.40 -5.11
CA ARG A 54 2.02 4.47 -5.46
C ARG A 54 2.76 4.95 -4.22
N ARG A 55 2.05 5.08 -3.11
CA ARG A 55 2.66 5.51 -1.85
C ARG A 55 3.66 4.48 -1.34
N VAL A 56 3.30 3.21 -1.38
CA VAL A 56 4.20 2.11 -1.00
C VAL A 56 5.45 2.11 -1.87
N ASP A 57 5.29 2.26 -3.17
CA ASP A 57 6.42 2.30 -4.10
C ASP A 57 7.32 3.51 -3.83
N ALA A 58 6.73 4.67 -3.51
CA ALA A 58 7.49 5.87 -3.18
C ALA A 58 8.33 5.66 -1.91
N ILE A 59 7.76 5.03 -0.89
CA ILE A 59 8.47 4.73 0.35
C ILE A 59 9.61 3.75 0.08
N LYS A 60 9.36 2.71 -0.69
CA LYS A 60 10.39 1.72 -1.05
C LYS A 60 11.53 2.37 -1.83
N ARG A 61 11.21 3.24 -2.79
CA ARG A 61 12.23 3.93 -3.57
C ARG A 61 13.07 4.85 -2.69
N ALA A 62 12.44 5.57 -1.78
CA ALA A 62 13.16 6.43 -0.85
C ALA A 62 14.13 5.62 0.01
N GLY A 63 13.71 4.43 0.45
CA GLY A 63 14.56 3.55 1.23
C GLY A 63 15.72 2.95 0.44
N THR A 64 15.51 2.65 -0.84
CA THR A 64 16.54 2.04 -1.69
C THR A 64 17.46 3.07 -2.35
N ALA A 65 17.00 4.29 -2.55
CA ALA A 65 17.78 5.33 -3.19
C ALA A 65 19.07 5.65 -2.44
N GLY A 66 19.06 5.50 -1.12
CA GLY A 66 20.24 5.74 -0.31
C GLY A 66 21.25 4.61 -0.32
N SER A 67 20.92 3.45 -0.88
CA SER A 67 21.79 2.29 -0.88
C SER A 67 22.51 2.07 -2.21
N ALA A 68 22.30 2.92 -3.14
CA ALA A 68 22.97 2.84 -4.45
C ALA A 68 24.44 3.34 -4.40
#